data_133325f780583beccf56125d21ec1142
#
_entry.id   133325f780583beccf56125d21ec1142
#
_cell.length_a   1.000
_cell.length_b   1.000
_cell.length_c   1.000
_cell.angle_alpha   90.00
_cell.angle_beta   90.00
_cell.angle_gamma   90.00
#
_symmetry.space_group_name_H-M   'P 1'
#
loop_
_entity.id
_entity.type
_entity.pdbx_description
1 polymer ?
#
loop_
_entity_poly.entity_id
_entity_poly.type
_entity_poly.pdbx_seq_one_letter_code
_entity_poly.pdbx_strand_id
1 'polypeptide(L)'
;HVLLDGFFFGKDIPKFDYSAIRPNGSLIHGFGGTAAGAGPLIQLHEDLTELYSGRIGETITSIDIVDTENYIGRCVVAGNVRRSAALALGAYNDQDYLTMKNDKEKLSSHRWGSNNSFHALVGMDYTWHSQQSQINGEPGYIWLDNARTRGRFKDPPTDDDKNVMGFNPCVSGDTWVHTSTGPKQVSEM
;
A
#
# COMPACT_ATOMS: atom_id res chain seq x y z
N HIS A 1 -3.59 15.54 6.48
CA HIS A 1 -2.48 16.51 6.49
C HIS A 1 -2.32 17.20 7.85
N VAL A 2 -3.37 17.85 8.41
CA VAL A 2 -3.24 18.68 9.61
C VAL A 2 -2.72 17.91 10.83
N LEU A 3 -3.16 16.64 11.03
CA LEU A 3 -2.65 15.77 12.08
C LEU A 3 -1.14 15.51 11.90
N LEU A 4 -0.74 15.12 10.69
CA LEU A 4 0.66 14.83 10.37
C LEU A 4 1.54 16.10 10.43
N ASP A 5 0.98 17.26 10.07
CA ASP A 5 1.67 18.55 10.20
C ASP A 5 2.07 18.83 11.67
N GLY A 6 1.24 18.40 12.63
CA GLY A 6 1.56 18.51 14.06
C GLY A 6 2.81 17.69 14.42
N PHE A 7 2.89 16.45 13.96
CA PHE A 7 4.02 15.57 14.26
C PHE A 7 5.30 15.94 13.50
N PHE A 8 5.19 16.30 12.21
CA PHE A 8 6.37 16.55 11.37
C PHE A 8 6.88 18.00 11.40
N PHE A 9 6.01 18.96 11.69
CA PHE A 9 6.36 20.38 11.63
C PHE A 9 6.10 21.12 12.94
N GLY A 10 5.71 20.42 14.01
CA GLY A 10 5.44 21.00 15.31
C GLY A 10 4.28 22.00 15.33
N LYS A 11 3.33 21.85 14.41
CA LYS A 11 2.10 22.67 14.41
C LYS A 11 1.12 22.19 15.46
N ASP A 12 0.26 23.07 15.95
CA ASP A 12 -0.81 22.68 16.86
C ASP A 12 -1.74 21.65 16.18
N ILE A 13 -1.99 20.53 16.85
CA ILE A 13 -2.97 19.55 16.42
C ILE A 13 -4.35 20.03 16.85
N PRO A 14 -5.26 20.33 15.91
CA PRO A 14 -6.59 20.80 16.25
C PRO A 14 -7.44 19.69 16.87
N LYS A 15 -8.45 20.10 17.64
CA LYS A 15 -9.53 19.18 18.01
C LYS A 15 -10.42 18.94 16.79
N PHE A 16 -10.51 17.68 16.36
CA PHE A 16 -11.34 17.29 15.23
C PHE A 16 -12.82 17.21 15.63
N ASP A 17 -13.68 17.78 14.81
CA ASP A 17 -15.14 17.64 14.92
C ASP A 17 -15.66 16.73 13.81
N TYR A 18 -16.26 15.62 14.19
CA TYR A 18 -16.80 14.61 13.28
C TYR A 18 -18.31 14.68 13.11
N SER A 19 -18.98 15.65 13.74
CA SER A 19 -20.45 15.75 13.78
C SER A 19 -21.11 15.95 12.41
N ALA A 20 -20.36 16.53 11.45
CA ALA A 20 -20.83 16.72 10.09
C ALA A 20 -20.73 15.47 9.21
N ILE A 21 -20.11 14.39 9.71
CA ILE A 21 -20.00 13.13 8.96
C ILE A 21 -21.34 12.40 9.02
N ARG A 22 -21.77 11.93 7.86
CA ARG A 22 -23.04 11.19 7.68
C ARG A 22 -23.08 9.99 8.63
N PRO A 23 -24.18 9.74 9.36
CA PRO A 23 -24.30 8.61 10.27
C PRO A 23 -24.12 7.26 9.56
N ASN A 24 -23.64 6.27 10.31
CA ASN A 24 -23.52 4.90 9.81
C ASN A 24 -24.87 4.38 9.30
N GLY A 25 -24.86 3.70 8.15
CA GLY A 25 -26.06 3.16 7.51
C GLY A 25 -26.84 4.15 6.65
N SER A 26 -26.51 5.45 6.66
CA SER A 26 -27.16 6.44 5.79
C SER A 26 -26.88 6.17 4.31
N LEU A 27 -27.89 6.28 3.47
CA LEU A 27 -27.74 6.06 2.03
C LEU A 27 -26.82 7.10 1.36
N ILE A 28 -26.01 6.63 0.41
CA ILE A 28 -25.16 7.46 -0.44
C ILE A 28 -25.78 7.56 -1.83
N HIS A 29 -26.49 8.65 -2.10
CA HIS A 29 -27.26 8.81 -3.34
C HIS A 29 -26.40 8.86 -4.61
N GLY A 30 -25.15 9.36 -4.54
CA GLY A 30 -24.30 9.55 -5.72
C GLY A 30 -23.61 8.27 -6.22
N PHE A 31 -23.29 7.33 -5.31
CA PHE A 31 -22.53 6.12 -5.61
C PHE A 31 -23.30 4.82 -5.31
N GLY A 32 -24.42 4.92 -4.60
CA GLY A 32 -25.07 3.78 -4.00
C GLY A 32 -24.33 3.28 -2.75
N GLY A 33 -24.98 2.36 -2.01
CA GLY A 33 -24.45 1.85 -0.76
C GLY A 33 -24.72 2.75 0.45
N THR A 34 -24.08 2.46 1.58
CA THR A 34 -24.31 3.12 2.85
C THR A 34 -23.03 3.73 3.41
N ALA A 35 -23.16 4.82 4.16
CA ALA A 35 -22.05 5.47 4.84
C ALA A 35 -21.55 4.61 6.02
N ALA A 36 -20.23 4.62 6.25
CA ALA A 36 -19.60 3.95 7.38
C ALA A 36 -19.71 4.73 8.70
N GLY A 37 -20.17 5.99 8.65
CA GLY A 37 -20.15 6.87 9.80
C GLY A 37 -18.78 7.47 10.09
N ALA A 38 -18.66 8.14 11.23
CA ALA A 38 -17.41 8.77 11.66
C ALA A 38 -16.37 7.79 12.24
N GLY A 39 -16.81 6.62 12.70
CA GLY A 39 -15.96 5.64 13.42
C GLY A 39 -14.63 5.33 12.71
N PRO A 40 -14.63 4.95 11.41
CA PRO A 40 -13.39 4.64 10.70
C PRO A 40 -12.39 5.81 10.62
N LEU A 41 -12.87 7.05 10.51
CA LEU A 41 -12.00 8.23 10.49
C LEU A 41 -11.45 8.56 11.88
N ILE A 42 -12.27 8.40 12.92
CA ILE A 42 -11.82 8.54 14.32
C ILE A 42 -10.71 7.53 14.59
N GLN A 43 -10.93 6.26 14.25
CA GLN A 43 -9.94 5.21 14.41
C GLN A 43 -8.64 5.50 13.64
N LEU A 44 -8.74 5.99 12.40
CA LEU A 44 -7.57 6.41 11.64
C LEU A 44 -6.77 7.50 12.36
N HIS A 45 -7.43 8.49 12.92
CA HIS A 45 -6.73 9.56 13.65
C HIS A 45 -6.09 9.04 14.95
N GLU A 46 -6.73 8.10 15.64
CA GLU A 46 -6.17 7.43 16.84
C GLU A 46 -4.95 6.60 16.48
N ASP A 47 -5.03 5.73 15.46
CA ASP A 47 -3.92 4.90 15.00
C ASP A 47 -2.69 5.72 14.58
N LEU A 48 -2.92 6.80 13.80
CA LEU A 48 -1.82 7.68 13.38
C LEU A 48 -1.24 8.47 14.55
N THR A 49 -2.07 8.88 15.52
CA THR A 49 -1.61 9.56 16.73
C THR A 49 -0.75 8.63 17.58
N GLU A 50 -1.16 7.38 17.77
CA GLU A 50 -0.39 6.38 18.50
C GLU A 50 0.94 6.09 17.80
N LEU A 51 0.91 5.82 16.49
CA LEU A 51 2.10 5.53 15.68
C LEU A 51 3.14 6.65 15.80
N TYR A 52 2.74 7.89 15.53
CA TYR A 52 3.69 9.01 15.48
C TYR A 52 4.05 9.59 16.85
N SER A 53 3.19 9.43 17.87
CA SER A 53 3.60 9.76 19.25
C SER A 53 4.73 8.89 19.73
N GLY A 54 4.78 7.62 19.31
CA GLY A 54 5.88 6.71 19.58
C GLY A 54 7.18 7.01 18.82
N ARG A 55 7.14 7.96 17.87
CA ARG A 55 8.27 8.33 17.00
C ARG A 55 8.83 9.73 17.26
N ILE A 56 8.36 10.41 18.30
CA ILE A 56 8.83 11.77 18.60
C ILE A 56 10.33 11.74 18.91
N GLY A 57 11.11 12.49 18.14
CA GLY A 57 12.58 12.55 18.27
C GLY A 57 13.34 11.45 17.52
N GLU A 58 12.62 10.56 16.80
CA GLU A 58 13.21 9.50 16.00
C GLU A 58 12.94 9.71 14.49
N THR A 59 13.72 9.00 13.67
CA THR A 59 13.45 8.95 12.23
C THR A 59 12.34 7.96 11.94
N ILE A 60 11.37 8.36 11.11
CA ILE A 60 10.33 7.45 10.62
C ILE A 60 10.94 6.35 9.76
N THR A 61 10.41 5.14 9.90
CA THR A 61 10.85 3.96 9.18
C THR A 61 9.97 3.69 7.96
N SER A 62 10.43 2.81 7.07
CA SER A 62 9.64 2.28 5.96
C SER A 62 8.35 1.60 6.44
N ILE A 63 8.40 0.92 7.59
CA ILE A 63 7.23 0.30 8.22
C ILE A 63 6.20 1.37 8.60
N ASP A 64 6.62 2.46 9.23
CA ASP A 64 5.71 3.54 9.64
C ASP A 64 4.98 4.15 8.44
N ILE A 65 5.68 4.28 7.31
CA ILE A 65 5.09 4.78 6.05
C ILE A 65 4.03 3.80 5.53
N VAL A 66 4.36 2.51 5.46
CA VAL A 66 3.44 1.47 4.95
C VAL A 66 2.26 1.27 5.90
N ASP A 67 2.47 1.29 7.21
CA ASP A 67 1.38 1.21 8.18
C ASP A 67 0.45 2.43 8.08
N THR A 68 0.98 3.63 7.84
CA THR A 68 0.18 4.84 7.57
C THR A 68 -0.74 4.64 6.36
N GLU A 69 -0.20 4.17 5.23
CA GLU A 69 -0.97 3.88 4.04
C GLU A 69 -2.04 2.80 4.29
N ASN A 70 -1.70 1.76 5.05
CA ASN A 70 -2.63 0.69 5.40
C ASN A 70 -3.76 1.18 6.32
N TYR A 71 -3.50 2.06 7.30
CA TYR A 71 -4.53 2.69 8.13
C TYR A 71 -5.48 3.56 7.30
N ILE A 72 -4.93 4.35 6.36
CA ILE A 72 -5.74 5.13 5.40
C ILE A 72 -6.58 4.19 4.54
N GLY A 73 -5.98 3.14 3.98
CA GLY A 73 -6.67 2.13 3.17
C GLY A 73 -7.82 1.48 3.93
N ARG A 74 -7.61 1.07 5.17
CA ARG A 74 -8.65 0.51 6.06
C ARG A 74 -9.82 1.48 6.26
N CYS A 75 -9.52 2.75 6.49
CA CYS A 75 -10.56 3.79 6.60
C CYS A 75 -11.35 3.94 5.30
N VAL A 76 -10.68 3.93 4.15
CA VAL A 76 -11.32 4.09 2.82
C VAL A 76 -12.29 2.95 2.51
N VAL A 77 -11.94 1.70 2.86
CA VAL A 77 -12.76 0.53 2.53
C VAL A 77 -13.89 0.25 3.54
N ALA A 78 -13.89 0.93 4.68
CA ALA A 78 -14.80 0.64 5.81
C ALA A 78 -16.29 0.69 5.48
N GLY A 79 -16.70 1.38 4.43
CA GLY A 79 -18.10 1.46 3.98
C GLY A 79 -18.46 0.47 2.87
N ASN A 80 -17.55 -0.38 2.43
CA ASN A 80 -17.69 -1.27 1.25
C ASN A 80 -18.08 -0.57 -0.07
N VAL A 81 -18.07 0.77 -0.12
CA VAL A 81 -18.39 1.57 -1.31
C VAL A 81 -17.14 1.85 -2.14
N ARG A 82 -16.02 2.03 -1.45
CA ARG A 82 -14.71 2.28 -2.07
C ARG A 82 -13.78 1.11 -1.83
N ARG A 83 -12.83 0.96 -2.73
CA ARG A 83 -11.73 0.00 -2.60
C ARG A 83 -10.42 0.76 -2.46
N SER A 84 -9.49 0.20 -1.72
CA SER A 84 -8.13 0.69 -1.60
C SER A 84 -7.20 -0.50 -1.67
N ALA A 85 -6.15 -0.38 -2.45
CA ALA A 85 -5.04 -1.32 -2.47
C ALA A 85 -3.77 -0.52 -2.74
N ALA A 86 -2.71 -0.83 -2.03
CA ALA A 86 -1.40 -0.22 -2.20
C ALA A 86 -0.39 -1.27 -2.67
N LEU A 87 0.56 -0.85 -3.50
CA LEU A 87 1.78 -1.59 -3.78
C LEU A 87 2.92 -0.84 -3.10
N ALA A 88 3.40 -1.38 -1.99
CA ALA A 88 4.57 -0.85 -1.31
C ALA A 88 5.83 -1.43 -1.95
N LEU A 89 6.80 -0.57 -2.26
CA LEU A 89 8.07 -0.96 -2.85
C LEU A 89 9.22 -0.47 -1.96
N GLY A 90 9.84 -1.42 -1.27
CA GLY A 90 10.94 -1.16 -0.35
C GLY A 90 12.32 -1.52 -0.91
N ALA A 91 13.35 -1.24 -0.12
CA ALA A 91 14.70 -1.63 -0.44
C ALA A 91 14.93 -3.12 -0.18
N TYR A 92 15.76 -3.76 -1.01
CA TYR A 92 16.08 -5.20 -0.90
C TYR A 92 16.82 -5.57 0.41
N ASN A 93 17.44 -4.62 1.07
CA ASN A 93 18.20 -4.80 2.30
C ASN A 93 17.50 -4.25 3.56
N ASP A 94 16.28 -3.79 3.45
CA ASP A 94 15.45 -3.37 4.59
C ASP A 94 14.73 -4.58 5.19
N GLN A 95 15.43 -5.29 6.07
CA GLN A 95 14.91 -6.55 6.64
C GLN A 95 13.63 -6.35 7.46
N ASP A 96 13.51 -5.24 8.15
CA ASP A 96 12.32 -4.94 8.97
C ASP A 96 11.09 -4.76 8.08
N TYR A 97 11.22 -4.02 6.99
CA TYR A 97 10.18 -3.88 5.97
C TYR A 97 9.83 -5.22 5.33
N LEU A 98 10.84 -5.99 4.92
CA LEU A 98 10.65 -7.27 4.21
C LEU A 98 9.97 -8.35 5.06
N THR A 99 10.05 -8.24 6.38
CA THR A 99 9.46 -9.20 7.33
C THR A 99 8.23 -8.65 8.08
N MET A 100 7.85 -7.41 7.85
CA MET A 100 6.79 -6.74 8.63
C MET A 100 5.45 -7.48 8.64
N LYS A 101 5.14 -8.25 7.60
CA LYS A 101 3.89 -9.03 7.51
C LYS A 101 3.97 -10.41 8.16
N ASN A 102 5.10 -10.78 8.74
CA ASN A 102 5.21 -11.97 9.59
C ASN A 102 4.48 -11.78 10.93
N ASP A 103 4.25 -10.52 11.34
CA ASP A 103 3.37 -10.18 12.46
C ASP A 103 1.91 -10.40 12.08
N LYS A 104 1.35 -11.54 12.51
CA LYS A 104 -0.01 -11.96 12.16
C LYS A 104 -1.09 -11.06 12.75
N GLU A 105 -0.85 -10.44 13.89
CA GLU A 105 -1.79 -9.53 14.53
C GLU A 105 -1.92 -8.25 13.69
N LYS A 106 -0.81 -7.62 13.35
CA LYS A 106 -0.79 -6.43 12.50
C LYS A 106 -1.24 -6.74 11.07
N LEU A 107 -0.92 -7.93 10.55
CA LEU A 107 -1.40 -8.38 9.24
C LEU A 107 -2.93 -8.42 9.22
N SER A 108 -3.57 -9.03 10.22
CA SER A 108 -5.04 -9.10 10.30
C SER A 108 -5.70 -7.76 10.61
N SER A 109 -5.02 -6.88 11.34
CA SER A 109 -5.53 -5.56 11.71
C SER A 109 -5.56 -4.58 10.54
N HIS A 110 -4.44 -4.38 9.85
CA HIS A 110 -4.31 -3.34 8.81
C HIS A 110 -3.35 -3.67 7.66
N ARG A 111 -2.28 -4.47 7.86
CA ARG A 111 -1.25 -4.70 6.84
C ARG A 111 -1.71 -5.53 5.65
N TRP A 112 -2.94 -6.06 5.68
CA TRP A 112 -3.58 -6.71 4.54
C TRP A 112 -3.87 -5.75 3.37
N GLY A 113 -3.90 -4.44 3.63
CA GLY A 113 -4.26 -3.42 2.64
C GLY A 113 -3.20 -3.12 1.58
N SER A 114 -1.97 -3.63 1.75
CA SER A 114 -0.89 -3.46 0.77
C SER A 114 -0.32 -4.78 0.30
N ASN A 115 0.18 -4.82 -0.94
CA ASN A 115 1.14 -5.83 -1.42
C ASN A 115 2.54 -5.26 -1.24
N ASN A 116 3.39 -5.97 -0.50
CA ASN A 116 4.74 -5.53 -0.22
C ASN A 116 5.73 -6.24 -1.16
N SER A 117 6.50 -5.45 -1.88
CA SER A 117 7.53 -5.94 -2.80
C SER A 117 8.82 -5.16 -2.58
N PHE A 118 9.92 -5.66 -3.09
CA PHE A 118 11.19 -4.94 -3.05
C PHE A 118 11.82 -4.79 -4.44
N HIS A 119 12.67 -3.79 -4.56
CA HIS A 119 13.46 -3.57 -5.77
C HIS A 119 14.53 -4.66 -5.88
N ALA A 120 14.26 -5.65 -6.72
CA ALA A 120 15.13 -6.76 -7.01
C ALA A 120 16.23 -6.35 -8.01
N LEU A 121 17.45 -6.82 -7.79
CA LEU A 121 18.61 -6.53 -8.64
C LEU A 121 19.03 -7.78 -9.41
N VAL A 122 19.38 -7.64 -10.68
CA VAL A 122 19.87 -8.76 -11.48
C VAL A 122 21.18 -9.32 -10.88
N GLY A 123 21.21 -10.63 -10.62
CA GLY A 123 22.40 -11.32 -10.10
C GLY A 123 22.61 -11.25 -8.59
N MET A 124 21.68 -10.66 -7.81
CA MET A 124 21.78 -10.74 -6.35
C MET A 124 21.43 -12.16 -5.84
N ASP A 125 21.91 -12.50 -4.64
CA ASP A 125 21.47 -13.71 -3.95
C ASP A 125 20.08 -13.55 -3.35
N TYR A 126 19.14 -14.35 -3.81
CA TYR A 126 17.74 -14.35 -3.38
C TYR A 126 17.41 -15.40 -2.33
N THR A 127 18.38 -16.15 -1.83
CA THR A 127 18.15 -17.28 -0.91
C THR A 127 17.33 -16.85 0.31
N TRP A 128 17.76 -15.80 1.01
CA TRP A 128 17.02 -15.30 2.17
C TRP A 128 15.64 -14.73 1.80
N HIS A 129 15.56 -13.95 0.72
CA HIS A 129 14.30 -13.34 0.28
C HIS A 129 13.26 -14.39 -0.10
N SER A 130 13.66 -15.46 -0.80
CA SER A 130 12.76 -16.56 -1.18
C SER A 130 12.25 -17.33 0.04
N GLN A 131 13.08 -17.49 1.08
CA GLN A 131 12.64 -18.07 2.35
C GLN A 131 11.57 -17.19 3.04
N GLN A 132 11.70 -15.85 3.01
CA GLN A 132 10.68 -14.98 3.55
C GLN A 132 9.38 -15.07 2.74
N SER A 133 9.46 -15.01 1.41
CA SER A 133 8.28 -15.14 0.53
C SER A 133 7.55 -16.47 0.72
N GLN A 134 8.24 -17.53 1.10
CA GLN A 134 7.64 -18.84 1.37
C GLN A 134 6.69 -18.83 2.59
N ILE A 135 6.89 -17.89 3.54
CA ILE A 135 6.11 -17.86 4.79
C ILE A 135 4.65 -17.41 4.53
N ASN A 136 4.45 -16.38 3.72
CA ASN A 136 3.14 -15.77 3.49
C ASN A 136 2.90 -15.25 2.06
N GLY A 137 3.79 -15.55 1.11
CA GLY A 137 3.73 -15.06 -0.27
C GLY A 137 4.37 -13.69 -0.51
N GLU A 138 4.86 -13.04 0.54
CA GLU A 138 5.54 -11.75 0.48
C GLU A 138 6.89 -11.79 1.23
N PRO A 139 7.87 -10.96 0.86
CA PRO A 139 7.82 -9.89 -0.14
C PRO A 139 7.81 -10.42 -1.58
N GLY A 140 7.15 -9.64 -2.48
CA GLY A 140 7.25 -9.83 -3.91
C GLY A 140 8.53 -9.21 -4.49
N TYR A 141 8.82 -9.52 -5.76
CA TYR A 141 10.03 -9.10 -6.46
C TYR A 141 9.67 -8.18 -7.61
N ILE A 142 10.26 -6.98 -7.67
CA ILE A 142 10.06 -6.04 -8.77
C ILE A 142 11.41 -5.62 -9.34
N TRP A 143 11.66 -5.97 -10.60
CA TRP A 143 12.85 -5.52 -11.33
C TRP A 143 12.58 -4.12 -11.91
N LEU A 144 12.71 -3.10 -11.08
CA LEU A 144 12.44 -1.71 -11.44
C LEU A 144 13.34 -1.24 -12.60
N ASP A 145 14.58 -1.70 -12.68
CA ASP A 145 15.49 -1.37 -13.77
C ASP A 145 14.98 -1.93 -15.11
N ASN A 146 14.35 -3.10 -15.13
CA ASN A 146 13.71 -3.61 -16.33
C ASN A 146 12.52 -2.76 -16.76
N ALA A 147 11.74 -2.25 -15.81
CA ALA A 147 10.65 -1.33 -16.11
C ALA A 147 11.16 0.02 -16.63
N ARG A 148 12.28 0.51 -16.11
CA ARG A 148 12.94 1.73 -16.57
C ARG A 148 13.48 1.61 -17.98
N THR A 149 14.03 0.46 -18.34
CA THR A 149 14.59 0.20 -19.69
C THR A 149 13.54 -0.21 -20.72
N ARG A 150 12.35 -0.66 -20.27
CA ARG A 150 11.28 -1.18 -21.13
C ARG A 150 9.92 -0.54 -20.87
N GLY A 151 9.89 0.53 -20.12
CA GLY A 151 8.68 1.28 -19.81
C GLY A 151 8.05 1.91 -21.05
N ARG A 152 6.71 1.90 -21.09
CA ARG A 152 5.94 2.40 -22.24
C ARG A 152 5.32 3.77 -21.99
N PHE A 153 6.06 4.69 -21.41
CA PHE A 153 5.57 6.08 -21.31
C PHE A 153 5.68 6.85 -22.63
N LYS A 154 6.47 6.34 -23.59
CA LYS A 154 6.57 6.88 -24.94
C LYS A 154 6.58 5.75 -25.95
N ASP A 155 6.00 6.00 -27.09
CA ASP A 155 6.06 5.11 -28.27
C ASP A 155 6.93 5.78 -29.35
N PRO A 156 8.07 5.21 -29.76
CA PRO A 156 8.66 3.95 -29.30
C PRO A 156 9.21 4.05 -27.87
N PRO A 157 9.32 2.91 -27.14
CA PRO A 157 9.91 2.90 -25.81
C PRO A 157 11.33 3.47 -25.85
N THR A 158 11.61 4.43 -25.00
CA THR A 158 13.00 4.88 -24.78
C THR A 158 13.60 4.01 -23.68
N ASP A 159 14.78 3.45 -23.91
CA ASP A 159 15.47 2.56 -22.97
C ASP A 159 15.94 3.26 -21.68
N ASP A 160 15.42 4.43 -21.35
CA ASP A 160 15.87 5.25 -20.24
C ASP A 160 14.72 6.03 -19.60
N ASP A 161 13.76 5.32 -18.99
CA ASP A 161 12.73 5.95 -18.19
C ASP A 161 13.11 5.95 -16.70
N LYS A 162 14.07 6.80 -16.36
CA LYS A 162 14.61 6.96 -14.99
C LYS A 162 13.54 7.39 -13.97
N ASN A 163 12.41 7.91 -14.44
CA ASN A 163 11.33 8.38 -13.60
C ASN A 163 10.36 7.28 -13.16
N VAL A 164 10.50 6.06 -13.69
CA VAL A 164 9.71 4.92 -13.20
C VAL A 164 10.11 4.59 -11.76
N MET A 165 9.18 4.79 -10.84
CA MET A 165 9.37 4.55 -9.41
C MET A 165 8.42 3.49 -8.86
N GLY A 166 7.48 3.00 -9.65
CA GLY A 166 6.49 2.03 -9.22
C GLY A 166 5.63 1.54 -10.39
N PHE A 167 4.58 0.80 -10.07
CA PHE A 167 3.70 0.16 -11.02
C PHE A 167 2.24 0.40 -10.65
N ASN A 168 1.40 0.48 -11.67
CA ASN A 168 -0.03 0.30 -11.50
C ASN A 168 -0.34 -1.18 -11.77
N PRO A 169 -0.84 -1.95 -10.80
CA PRO A 169 -1.11 -3.38 -10.96
C PRO A 169 -2.35 -3.67 -11.82
N CYS A 170 -3.09 -2.66 -12.28
CA CYS A 170 -4.23 -2.85 -13.15
C CYS A 170 -3.77 -3.22 -14.56
N VAL A 171 -4.37 -4.27 -15.11
CA VAL A 171 -4.16 -4.72 -16.48
C VAL A 171 -5.49 -4.82 -17.21
N SER A 172 -5.46 -4.67 -18.53
CA SER A 172 -6.65 -4.87 -19.36
C SER A 172 -6.99 -6.37 -19.52
N GLY A 173 -8.25 -6.68 -19.81
CA GLY A 173 -8.69 -8.07 -19.95
C GLY A 173 -8.02 -8.84 -21.09
N ASP A 174 -7.49 -8.15 -22.10
CA ASP A 174 -6.74 -8.71 -23.24
C ASP A 174 -5.25 -8.93 -22.95
N THR A 175 -4.78 -8.62 -21.73
CA THR A 175 -3.41 -8.91 -21.32
C THR A 175 -3.17 -10.41 -21.22
N TRP A 176 -2.10 -10.90 -21.86
CA TRP A 176 -1.71 -12.30 -21.83
C TRP A 176 -0.91 -12.64 -20.56
N VAL A 177 -1.27 -13.74 -19.93
CA VAL A 177 -0.57 -14.32 -18.77
C VAL A 177 -0.18 -15.76 -19.07
N HIS A 178 1.01 -16.14 -18.65
CA HIS A 178 1.45 -17.54 -18.71
C HIS A 178 0.83 -18.32 -17.56
N THR A 179 0.09 -19.37 -17.88
CA THR A 179 -0.51 -20.28 -16.90
C THR A 179 0.07 -21.68 -17.03
N SER A 180 -0.21 -22.57 -16.08
CA SER A 180 0.19 -23.98 -16.15
C SER A 180 -0.40 -24.74 -17.34
N THR A 181 -1.46 -24.20 -17.95
CA THR A 181 -2.13 -24.77 -19.13
C THR A 181 -1.83 -24.01 -20.43
N GLY A 182 -0.83 -23.12 -20.40
CA GLY A 182 -0.44 -22.27 -21.54
C GLY A 182 -0.85 -20.80 -21.36
N PRO A 183 -0.52 -19.94 -22.32
CA PRO A 183 -0.87 -18.54 -22.25
C PRO A 183 -2.39 -18.34 -22.38
N LYS A 184 -2.96 -17.48 -21.51
CA LYS A 184 -4.37 -17.09 -21.51
C LYS A 184 -4.52 -15.60 -21.36
N GLN A 185 -5.59 -15.03 -21.89
CA GLN A 185 -5.95 -13.65 -21.57
C GLN A 185 -6.56 -13.57 -20.16
N VAL A 186 -6.33 -12.42 -19.46
CA VAL A 186 -6.90 -12.18 -18.13
C VAL A 186 -8.42 -12.32 -18.12
N SER A 187 -9.09 -11.89 -19.20
CA SER A 187 -10.54 -12.04 -19.38
C SER A 187 -11.04 -13.48 -19.53
N GLU A 188 -10.13 -14.44 -19.77
CA GLU A 188 -10.44 -15.88 -19.93
C GLU A 188 -10.16 -16.67 -18.63
N MET A 189 -9.70 -16.02 -17.56
CA MET A 189 -9.35 -16.60 -16.27
C MET A 189 -10.48 -16.47 -15.27
#